data_f3b3b8242617f6a424defe9d3870f914
#
_entry.id   f3b3b8242617f6a424defe9d3870f914
#
_cell.length_a   1.000
_cell.length_b   1.000
_cell.length_c   1.000
_cell.angle_alpha   90.00
_cell.angle_beta   90.00
_cell.angle_gamma   90.00
#
_symmetry.space_group_name_H-M   'P 1'
#
loop_
_entity.id
_entity.type
_entity.pdbx_description
1 polymer ?
#
loop_
_entity_poly.entity_id
_entity_poly.type
_entity_poly.pdbx_seq_one_letter_code
_entity_poly.pdbx_strand_id
1 'polypeptide(L)'
;MKKIILNLIITVLVCTGFLFISFGQTIVTTKHNLSLTGPGTVKAATESEICKFCHTPHNSLPVRPLWNHTNSGAVYTLYTSSTLNAIPGQPDGSSILCLACHDGTVALGNIVSGPAVTFSGGVTVMPAGTKNISTDLSNDHPISFLYNAALATADGQLVTPAGITPPVHLENSKVQCTSCHDPHKNLYSSFLVTTSQTSALCMSCHSRTYWATSTHKTSVKTWNATAPNPWPHTPYTTVANNACENCHNPHNAGGKLRLLNYAPEENNCLNCHSGTVATSTKNIQTQLAKTYKHNVAGYLGVHDPIENANIITKHVECIDCHNPHAVNATTATAPLAKGFDLGVSGINQSGTNVAAVTNSYEICYKCHTGQTWSSPSAVPRRIVQNNVRLEFATTNPSFHPVVGPRNNAEVALNLIAPNTATTVLYCTACHASDGAGSPAGPHGSTFPQILKLQYATTFGTTESATAYALCYSCHNRTNLLAGTNSFREHSKHVVSAKIPCSECHDPHGISSTQGTATNNSNLINFNSAVVTASGGVIQFIDQGVRRGSCTLICHGKNHNPITY
;
A
#
# COMPACT_ATOMS: atom_id res chain seq x y z
N MET A 1 53.60 -51.96 -4.22
CA MET A 1 54.07 -50.62 -3.84
C MET A 1 53.24 -49.46 -4.50
N LYS A 2 53.12 -49.36 -5.83
CA LYS A 2 52.42 -48.24 -6.47
C LYS A 2 50.94 -48.03 -6.03
N LYS A 3 50.17 -49.12 -5.83
CA LYS A 3 48.76 -49.02 -5.35
C LYS A 3 48.64 -48.58 -3.89
N ILE A 4 49.59 -48.97 -3.03
CA ILE A 4 49.61 -48.57 -1.62
C ILE A 4 49.95 -47.08 -1.49
N ILE A 5 50.92 -46.61 -2.27
CA ILE A 5 51.32 -45.21 -2.28
C ILE A 5 50.14 -44.31 -2.84
N LEU A 6 49.45 -44.77 -3.88
CA LEU A 6 48.31 -44.06 -4.43
C LEU A 6 47.13 -43.95 -3.45
N ASN A 7 46.85 -45.05 -2.73
CA ASN A 7 45.80 -45.02 -1.69
C ASN A 7 46.19 -44.14 -0.49
N LEU A 8 47.48 -44.14 -0.09
CA LEU A 8 47.95 -43.26 0.97
C LEU A 8 47.87 -41.78 0.58
N ILE A 9 48.20 -41.43 -0.67
CA ILE A 9 48.08 -40.06 -1.19
C ILE A 9 46.63 -39.64 -1.28
N ILE A 10 45.70 -40.50 -1.72
CA ILE A 10 44.27 -40.21 -1.77
C ILE A 10 43.71 -40.05 -0.36
N THR A 11 44.10 -40.87 0.61
CA THR A 11 43.64 -40.74 2.00
C THR A 11 44.17 -39.45 2.64
N VAL A 12 45.42 -39.07 2.39
CA VAL A 12 45.98 -37.80 2.88
C VAL A 12 45.31 -36.61 2.22
N LEU A 13 45.02 -36.65 0.90
CA LEU A 13 44.25 -35.58 0.20
C LEU A 13 42.82 -35.48 0.70
N VAL A 14 42.14 -36.59 0.99
CA VAL A 14 40.78 -36.59 1.56
C VAL A 14 40.82 -36.07 3.00
N CYS A 15 41.79 -36.44 3.81
CA CYS A 15 41.93 -35.92 5.18
C CYS A 15 42.34 -34.44 5.23
N THR A 16 43.15 -33.96 4.28
CA THR A 16 43.51 -32.52 4.21
C THR A 16 42.44 -31.68 3.57
N GLY A 17 41.57 -32.26 2.73
CA GLY A 17 40.42 -31.54 2.11
C GLY A 17 39.25 -31.26 3.05
N PHE A 18 39.22 -31.85 4.27
CA PHE A 18 38.16 -31.66 5.25
C PHE A 18 38.54 -30.82 6.47
N LEU A 19 39.65 -30.12 6.43
CA LEU A 19 39.88 -29.01 7.35
C LEU A 19 39.12 -27.77 6.85
N PHE A 20 37.80 -27.85 6.76
CA PHE A 20 36.97 -26.66 6.92
C PHE A 20 37.19 -26.22 8.37
N ILE A 21 38.12 -25.30 8.57
CA ILE A 21 38.18 -24.49 9.78
C ILE A 21 36.87 -23.67 9.73
N SER A 22 35.82 -24.23 10.32
CA SER A 22 34.65 -23.46 10.69
C SER A 22 35.15 -22.44 11.73
N PHE A 23 35.55 -21.26 11.28
CA PHE A 23 35.67 -20.12 12.16
C PHE A 23 34.26 -19.77 12.61
N GLY A 24 33.70 -20.55 13.53
CA GLY A 24 32.55 -20.14 14.29
C GLY A 24 32.92 -18.79 14.92
N GLN A 25 32.21 -17.74 14.57
CA GLN A 25 32.34 -16.47 15.29
C GLN A 25 32.03 -16.78 16.75
N THR A 26 33.08 -16.77 17.59
CA THR A 26 32.91 -16.96 19.03
C THR A 26 32.46 -15.62 19.63
N ILE A 27 31.77 -15.66 20.76
CA ILE A 27 31.38 -14.48 21.54
C ILE A 27 32.57 -13.53 21.78
N VAL A 28 33.80 -14.06 21.81
CA VAL A 28 35.06 -13.33 22.04
C VAL A 28 35.21 -12.12 21.11
N THR A 29 34.85 -12.27 19.85
CA THR A 29 35.01 -11.22 18.82
C THR A 29 33.73 -10.37 18.62
N THR A 30 32.70 -10.59 19.43
CA THR A 30 31.42 -9.90 19.32
C THR A 30 31.28 -8.76 20.34
N LYS A 31 30.27 -7.91 20.14
CA LYS A 31 29.94 -6.84 21.09
C LYS A 31 29.36 -7.34 22.41
N HIS A 32 28.96 -8.61 22.52
CA HIS A 32 28.56 -9.25 23.77
C HIS A 32 29.78 -9.74 24.58
N ASN A 33 31.00 -9.68 24.07
CA ASN A 33 32.17 -9.67 24.89
C ASN A 33 32.24 -8.33 25.61
N LEU A 34 31.66 -8.26 26.80
CA LEU A 34 31.65 -7.07 27.67
C LEU A 34 32.88 -6.98 28.56
N SER A 35 33.84 -7.91 28.46
CA SER A 35 35.09 -7.88 29.21
C SER A 35 36.02 -6.75 28.75
N LEU A 36 37.10 -6.53 29.48
CA LEU A 36 38.17 -5.58 29.12
C LEU A 36 38.66 -5.75 27.68
N THR A 37 38.67 -6.98 27.15
CA THR A 37 39.12 -7.31 25.79
C THR A 37 38.05 -7.16 24.73
N GLY A 38 36.82 -6.80 25.09
CA GLY A 38 35.70 -6.68 24.17
C GLY A 38 35.90 -5.60 23.11
N PRO A 39 35.45 -5.85 21.85
CA PRO A 39 35.61 -4.92 20.74
C PRO A 39 34.62 -3.75 20.78
N GLY A 40 33.59 -3.82 21.64
CA GLY A 40 32.56 -2.79 21.78
C GLY A 40 33.04 -1.57 22.55
N THR A 41 32.31 -0.46 22.42
CA THR A 41 32.52 0.75 23.26
C THR A 41 31.98 0.56 24.68
N VAL A 42 30.96 -0.28 24.85
CA VAL A 42 30.43 -0.69 26.15
C VAL A 42 31.21 -1.93 26.59
N LYS A 43 32.11 -1.75 27.53
CA LYS A 43 32.97 -2.83 28.06
C LYS A 43 33.48 -2.52 29.47
N ALA A 44 33.80 -3.55 30.21
CA ALA A 44 34.35 -3.45 31.56
C ALA A 44 35.71 -2.73 31.58
N ALA A 45 35.97 -2.02 32.67
CA ALA A 45 37.25 -1.37 32.89
C ALA A 45 38.37 -2.34 33.25
N THR A 46 38.06 -3.42 34.02
CA THR A 46 39.05 -4.33 34.56
C THR A 46 38.66 -5.82 34.49
N GLU A 47 37.37 -6.14 34.29
CA GLU A 47 36.92 -7.53 34.25
C GLU A 47 37.33 -8.22 32.95
N SER A 48 38.00 -9.36 33.06
CA SER A 48 38.49 -10.15 31.91
C SER A 48 37.64 -11.35 31.53
N GLU A 49 36.75 -11.80 32.44
CA GLU A 49 35.90 -12.97 32.23
C GLU A 49 34.70 -12.64 31.35
N ILE A 50 34.68 -13.18 30.14
CA ILE A 50 33.68 -12.86 29.11
C ILE A 50 32.28 -13.34 29.49
N CYS A 51 32.19 -14.58 30.03
CA CYS A 51 30.90 -15.23 30.29
C CYS A 51 30.19 -14.71 31.55
N LYS A 52 30.94 -14.08 32.44
CA LYS A 52 30.50 -13.66 33.79
C LYS A 52 29.34 -12.66 33.78
N PHE A 53 29.20 -11.83 32.76
CA PHE A 53 28.14 -10.86 32.65
C PHE A 53 26.77 -11.50 32.48
N CYS A 54 26.72 -12.71 31.93
CA CYS A 54 25.49 -13.44 31.62
C CYS A 54 25.34 -14.74 32.41
N HIS A 55 26.45 -15.40 32.77
CA HIS A 55 26.41 -16.74 33.35
C HIS A 55 27.31 -16.86 34.59
N THR A 56 26.87 -17.68 35.55
CA THR A 56 27.69 -18.12 36.69
C THR A 56 27.41 -19.58 37.01
N PRO A 57 28.43 -20.39 37.31
CA PRO A 57 28.25 -21.79 37.69
C PRO A 57 27.60 -21.96 39.07
N HIS A 58 27.70 -20.95 39.92
CA HIS A 58 27.20 -20.96 41.30
C HIS A 58 26.46 -19.70 41.64
N ASN A 59 25.45 -19.78 42.52
CA ASN A 59 24.62 -18.67 43.00
C ASN A 59 23.92 -17.91 41.86
N SER A 60 23.56 -18.58 40.78
CA SER A 60 22.79 -18.03 39.69
C SER A 60 21.35 -17.78 40.11
N LEU A 61 20.63 -16.90 39.40
CA LEU A 61 19.19 -16.86 39.50
C LEU A 61 18.58 -18.18 39.02
N PRO A 62 17.45 -18.64 39.57
CA PRO A 62 16.80 -19.90 39.21
C PRO A 62 16.09 -19.81 37.84
N VAL A 63 16.73 -19.14 36.90
CA VAL A 63 16.29 -18.97 35.53
C VAL A 63 17.36 -19.49 34.58
N ARG A 64 16.96 -19.98 33.44
CA ARG A 64 17.92 -20.47 32.44
C ARG A 64 18.74 -19.30 31.86
N PRO A 65 19.92 -19.56 31.42
CA PRO A 65 20.86 -20.71 31.61
C PRO A 65 21.93 -20.36 32.65
N LEU A 66 21.68 -20.47 33.92
CA LEU A 66 22.55 -20.04 35.01
C LEU A 66 22.80 -18.54 35.03
N TRP A 67 21.72 -17.77 34.91
CA TRP A 67 21.77 -16.34 34.70
C TRP A 67 22.43 -15.55 35.84
N ASN A 68 23.37 -14.69 35.50
CA ASN A 68 24.19 -13.92 36.46
C ASN A 68 23.93 -12.44 36.48
N HIS A 69 22.93 -11.94 35.82
CA HIS A 69 22.59 -10.52 35.84
C HIS A 69 21.25 -10.28 36.59
N THR A 70 21.12 -9.14 37.25
CA THR A 70 19.85 -8.74 37.86
C THR A 70 18.82 -8.47 36.77
N ASN A 71 17.64 -9.09 36.88
CA ASN A 71 16.55 -8.83 35.94
C ASN A 71 15.94 -7.46 36.17
N SER A 72 15.41 -6.87 35.11
CA SER A 72 14.62 -5.67 35.18
C SER A 72 13.34 -5.91 36.00
N GLY A 73 13.01 -4.98 36.87
CA GLY A 73 11.71 -4.92 37.56
C GLY A 73 10.70 -4.02 36.87
N ALA A 74 10.99 -3.55 35.67
CA ALA A 74 10.16 -2.64 34.92
C ALA A 74 8.85 -3.29 34.47
N VAL A 75 7.79 -2.47 34.39
CA VAL A 75 6.56 -2.80 33.69
C VAL A 75 6.64 -2.19 32.29
N TYR A 76 6.43 -3.01 31.27
CA TYR A 76 6.62 -2.63 29.88
C TYR A 76 5.29 -2.21 29.24
N THR A 77 5.32 -1.15 28.43
CA THR A 77 4.24 -0.82 27.51
C THR A 77 4.31 -1.77 26.33
N LEU A 78 3.25 -2.55 26.11
CA LEU A 78 3.26 -3.59 25.10
C LEU A 78 2.75 -3.10 23.74
N TYR A 79 3.17 -3.77 22.68
CA TYR A 79 2.67 -3.53 21.32
C TYR A 79 1.17 -3.87 21.23
N THR A 80 0.41 -2.98 20.56
CA THR A 80 -1.01 -3.17 20.23
C THR A 80 -1.31 -2.72 18.81
N SER A 81 -2.23 -3.41 18.13
CA SER A 81 -2.71 -3.05 16.80
C SER A 81 -4.07 -3.70 16.56
N SER A 82 -4.92 -3.08 15.75
CA SER A 82 -6.20 -3.64 15.31
C SER A 82 -6.05 -4.95 14.51
N THR A 83 -4.87 -5.16 13.91
CA THR A 83 -4.56 -6.37 13.13
C THR A 83 -3.75 -7.41 13.92
N LEU A 84 -3.50 -7.19 15.20
CA LEU A 84 -2.75 -8.12 16.03
C LEU A 84 -3.67 -9.21 16.59
N ASN A 85 -3.50 -10.44 16.13
CA ASN A 85 -4.23 -11.61 16.64
C ASN A 85 -3.57 -12.24 17.88
N ALA A 86 -2.28 -11.95 18.12
CA ALA A 86 -1.57 -12.40 19.30
C ALA A 86 -1.95 -11.56 20.54
N ILE A 87 -1.78 -12.13 21.72
CA ILE A 87 -1.94 -11.44 23.01
C ILE A 87 -0.57 -11.39 23.69
N PRO A 88 0.21 -10.30 23.50
CA PRO A 88 1.49 -10.12 24.17
C PRO A 88 1.32 -10.05 25.69
N GLY A 89 2.20 -10.74 26.42
CA GLY A 89 2.34 -10.61 27.86
C GLY A 89 3.54 -9.74 28.24
N GLN A 90 3.69 -9.44 29.53
CA GLN A 90 4.93 -8.87 30.03
C GLN A 90 6.10 -9.81 29.65
N PRO A 91 7.29 -9.26 29.31
CA PRO A 91 8.44 -10.06 28.93
C PRO A 91 8.76 -11.17 29.94
N ASP A 92 8.91 -12.40 29.43
CA ASP A 92 9.28 -13.58 30.19
C ASP A 92 10.37 -14.37 29.44
N GLY A 93 10.70 -15.57 29.91
CA GLY A 93 11.69 -16.46 29.26
C GLY A 93 13.02 -15.77 29.00
N SER A 94 13.59 -15.99 27.82
CA SER A 94 14.84 -15.35 27.42
C SER A 94 14.71 -13.84 27.20
N SER A 95 13.51 -13.33 26.89
CA SER A 95 13.32 -11.90 26.62
C SER A 95 13.60 -11.02 27.84
N ILE A 96 13.14 -11.41 29.04
CA ILE A 96 13.42 -10.61 30.24
C ILE A 96 14.92 -10.60 30.58
N LEU A 97 15.67 -11.66 30.19
CA LEU A 97 17.11 -11.71 30.39
C LEU A 97 17.84 -10.71 29.46
N CYS A 98 17.41 -10.61 28.22
CA CYS A 98 17.96 -9.62 27.28
C CYS A 98 17.64 -8.19 27.72
N LEU A 99 16.40 -7.96 28.14
CA LEU A 99 15.92 -6.64 28.61
C LEU A 99 16.61 -6.20 29.90
N ALA A 100 17.15 -7.11 30.70
CA ALA A 100 17.98 -6.75 31.87
C ALA A 100 19.12 -5.79 31.53
N CYS A 101 19.60 -5.82 30.28
CA CYS A 101 20.58 -4.85 29.78
C CYS A 101 19.96 -3.88 28.76
N HIS A 102 19.12 -4.42 27.83
CA HIS A 102 18.66 -3.69 26.66
C HIS A 102 17.48 -2.75 26.91
N ASP A 103 16.86 -2.73 28.10
CA ASP A 103 15.84 -1.73 28.47
C ASP A 103 16.42 -0.45 29.09
N GLY A 104 17.72 -0.47 29.42
CA GLY A 104 18.43 0.67 30.00
C GLY A 104 18.08 0.98 31.47
N THR A 105 17.37 0.10 32.18
CA THR A 105 16.93 0.33 33.58
C THR A 105 17.88 -0.25 34.60
N VAL A 106 18.56 -1.34 34.28
CA VAL A 106 19.50 -2.04 35.18
C VAL A 106 20.93 -1.70 34.83
N ALA A 107 21.76 -1.52 35.86
CA ALA A 107 23.19 -1.27 35.64
C ALA A 107 23.87 -2.51 35.03
N LEU A 108 24.60 -2.30 33.92
CA LEU A 108 25.27 -3.35 33.14
C LEU A 108 26.25 -4.19 33.98
N GLY A 109 26.79 -3.61 35.05
CA GLY A 109 27.70 -4.29 35.97
C GLY A 109 27.01 -4.94 37.16
N ASN A 110 25.70 -4.93 37.23
CA ASN A 110 24.93 -5.48 38.36
C ASN A 110 24.76 -6.99 38.24
N ILE A 111 25.83 -7.72 38.51
CA ILE A 111 25.86 -9.19 38.48
C ILE A 111 25.43 -9.77 39.81
N VAL A 112 24.78 -10.94 39.81
CA VAL A 112 24.25 -11.63 40.99
C VAL A 112 25.39 -12.31 41.79
N SER A 113 26.36 -12.88 41.13
CA SER A 113 27.46 -13.60 41.76
C SER A 113 28.78 -12.83 41.59
N GLY A 114 29.28 -12.29 42.68
CA GLY A 114 30.51 -11.50 42.76
C GLY A 114 30.26 -9.99 42.89
N PRO A 115 31.34 -9.17 43.00
CA PRO A 115 31.25 -7.75 43.11
C PRO A 115 30.72 -7.13 41.80
N ALA A 116 30.02 -6.01 41.90
CA ALA A 116 29.58 -5.25 40.73
C ALA A 116 30.77 -4.87 39.83
N VAL A 117 30.56 -4.97 38.51
CA VAL A 117 31.58 -4.67 37.50
C VAL A 117 31.49 -3.22 37.07
N THR A 118 32.63 -2.51 37.08
CA THR A 118 32.74 -1.15 36.58
C THR A 118 33.01 -1.15 35.08
N PHE A 119 32.27 -0.31 34.33
CA PHE A 119 32.45 -0.14 32.90
C PHE A 119 33.32 1.06 32.54
N SER A 120 34.07 0.96 31.47
CA SER A 120 34.93 2.03 30.95
C SER A 120 34.09 3.26 30.55
N GLY A 121 34.67 4.44 30.71
CA GLY A 121 34.00 5.70 30.32
C GLY A 121 32.80 6.08 31.20
N GLY A 122 32.62 5.45 32.36
CA GLY A 122 31.54 5.75 33.29
C GLY A 122 30.15 5.26 32.82
N VAL A 123 30.10 4.36 31.87
CA VAL A 123 28.84 3.77 31.41
C VAL A 123 28.24 2.91 32.54
N THR A 124 27.03 3.22 32.94
CA THR A 124 26.32 2.47 33.99
C THR A 124 25.20 1.61 33.44
N VAL A 125 24.41 2.11 32.53
CA VAL A 125 23.29 1.40 31.89
C VAL A 125 23.48 1.41 30.38
N MET A 126 22.66 0.66 29.64
CA MET A 126 22.68 0.67 28.17
C MET A 126 22.45 2.10 27.67
N PRO A 127 23.39 2.69 26.93
CA PRO A 127 23.23 4.05 26.40
C PRO A 127 22.04 4.17 25.47
N ALA A 128 21.42 5.34 25.43
CA ALA A 128 20.36 5.64 24.47
C ALA A 128 20.82 5.41 23.02
N GLY A 129 19.94 4.90 22.18
CA GLY A 129 20.21 4.59 20.78
C GLY A 129 19.56 3.28 20.35
N THR A 130 19.85 2.82 19.15
CA THR A 130 19.17 1.69 18.48
C THR A 130 19.32 0.34 19.20
N LYS A 131 20.20 0.23 20.22
CA LYS A 131 20.39 -1.00 21.01
C LYS A 131 19.71 -0.94 22.38
N ASN A 132 19.24 0.24 22.78
CA ASN A 132 18.40 0.41 23.94
C ASN A 132 16.93 0.38 23.46
N ILE A 133 16.22 -0.67 23.81
CA ILE A 133 14.81 -0.89 23.41
C ILE A 133 13.86 -0.14 24.34
N SER A 134 14.36 0.28 25.52
CA SER A 134 13.60 0.94 26.60
C SER A 134 12.49 0.04 27.21
N THR A 135 11.65 0.64 28.04
CA THR A 135 10.47 -0.02 28.61
C THR A 135 9.19 0.19 27.79
N ASP A 136 9.27 1.01 26.73
CA ASP A 136 8.16 1.15 25.77
C ASP A 136 8.39 0.23 24.57
N LEU A 137 7.78 -0.96 24.63
CA LEU A 137 7.82 -1.95 23.55
C LEU A 137 6.67 -1.77 22.55
N SER A 138 5.93 -0.66 22.60
CA SER A 138 4.81 -0.42 21.69
C SER A 138 5.22 -0.12 20.25
N ASN A 139 6.51 0.12 20.02
CA ASN A 139 7.14 0.31 18.72
C ASN A 139 8.14 -0.79 18.35
N ASP A 140 8.04 -1.95 19.03
CA ASP A 140 8.88 -3.12 18.81
C ASP A 140 8.04 -4.34 18.47
N HIS A 141 8.64 -5.31 17.77
CA HIS A 141 7.98 -6.56 17.44
C HIS A 141 7.50 -7.26 18.72
N PRO A 142 6.22 -7.68 18.80
CA PRO A 142 5.69 -8.31 20.00
C PRO A 142 6.46 -9.59 20.35
N ILE A 143 6.69 -9.77 21.64
CA ILE A 143 7.40 -10.92 22.25
C ILE A 143 6.59 -11.50 23.39
N SER A 144 7.04 -12.63 23.93
CA SER A 144 6.44 -13.30 25.10
C SER A 144 4.97 -13.68 24.93
N PHE A 145 4.50 -13.87 23.71
CA PHE A 145 3.16 -14.35 23.39
C PHE A 145 3.21 -15.80 22.88
N LEU A 146 2.09 -16.50 23.12
CA LEU A 146 1.92 -17.89 22.67
C LEU A 146 1.76 -17.93 21.14
N TYR A 147 2.64 -18.64 20.47
CA TYR A 147 2.58 -18.89 19.04
C TYR A 147 2.16 -20.34 18.80
N ASN A 148 0.91 -20.56 18.47
CA ASN A 148 0.31 -21.89 18.28
C ASN A 148 -0.48 -21.98 16.97
N ALA A 149 -1.01 -23.16 16.66
CA ALA A 149 -1.78 -23.39 15.45
C ALA A 149 -3.08 -22.55 15.42
N ALA A 150 -3.70 -22.28 16.58
CA ALA A 150 -4.90 -21.45 16.64
C ALA A 150 -4.60 -20.00 16.24
N LEU A 151 -3.48 -19.43 16.73
CA LEU A 151 -3.03 -18.11 16.32
C LEU A 151 -2.75 -18.05 14.80
N ALA A 152 -2.02 -19.04 14.26
CA ALA A 152 -1.71 -19.08 12.85
C ALA A 152 -2.98 -19.18 11.97
N THR A 153 -3.98 -19.91 12.44
CA THR A 153 -5.29 -20.02 11.76
C THR A 153 -6.07 -18.72 11.84
N ALA A 154 -6.12 -18.08 13.01
CA ALA A 154 -6.83 -16.81 13.20
C ALA A 154 -6.24 -15.67 12.37
N ASP A 155 -4.92 -15.60 12.26
CA ASP A 155 -4.20 -14.61 11.46
C ASP A 155 -4.32 -14.90 9.95
N GLY A 156 -4.26 -16.16 9.55
CA GLY A 156 -4.34 -16.62 8.16
C GLY A 156 -3.10 -16.31 7.30
N GLN A 157 -2.13 -15.57 7.83
CA GLN A 157 -0.89 -15.20 7.15
C GLN A 157 0.37 -15.49 8.00
N LEU A 158 0.24 -16.39 8.95
CA LEU A 158 1.34 -16.94 9.74
C LEU A 158 1.62 -18.39 9.35
N VAL A 159 2.89 -18.77 9.38
CA VAL A 159 3.33 -20.17 9.25
C VAL A 159 2.90 -20.93 10.50
N THR A 160 2.39 -22.15 10.36
CA THR A 160 2.06 -22.96 11.53
C THR A 160 3.32 -23.29 12.33
N PRO A 161 3.23 -23.51 13.66
CA PRO A 161 4.42 -23.83 14.47
C PRO A 161 5.27 -24.98 13.92
N ALA A 162 4.65 -26.00 13.34
CA ALA A 162 5.33 -27.15 12.73
C ALA A 162 6.11 -26.77 11.46
N GLY A 163 5.79 -25.66 10.82
CA GLY A 163 6.48 -25.14 9.63
C GLY A 163 7.68 -24.23 9.98
N ILE A 164 7.82 -23.83 11.23
CA ILE A 164 8.98 -23.05 11.68
C ILE A 164 10.16 -24.00 11.81
N THR A 165 11.24 -23.70 11.10
CA THR A 165 12.42 -24.57 11.03
C THR A 165 13.66 -23.88 11.61
N PRO A 166 14.59 -24.65 12.22
CA PRO A 166 15.86 -24.09 12.67
C PRO A 166 16.57 -23.31 11.54
N PRO A 167 17.29 -22.22 11.88
CA PRO A 167 17.69 -21.82 13.24
C PRO A 167 16.64 -21.00 14.00
N VAL A 168 15.53 -20.57 13.36
CA VAL A 168 14.41 -19.91 14.06
C VAL A 168 13.70 -20.94 14.94
N HIS A 169 13.38 -20.58 16.18
CA HIS A 169 12.72 -21.48 17.13
C HIS A 169 11.79 -20.72 18.08
N LEU A 170 10.88 -21.46 18.69
CA LEU A 170 9.98 -20.95 19.73
C LEU A 170 10.46 -21.49 21.10
N GLU A 171 10.56 -20.63 22.09
CA GLU A 171 10.87 -21.03 23.46
C GLU A 171 9.56 -21.28 24.23
N ASN A 172 9.31 -22.51 24.66
CA ASN A 172 8.06 -22.90 25.31
C ASN A 172 6.81 -22.48 24.51
N SER A 173 6.87 -22.67 23.20
CA SER A 173 5.82 -22.25 22.25
C SER A 173 5.56 -20.75 22.21
N LYS A 174 6.49 -19.92 22.65
CA LYS A 174 6.41 -18.46 22.58
C LYS A 174 7.47 -17.88 21.65
N VAL A 175 7.16 -16.73 21.06
CA VAL A 175 8.15 -15.88 20.41
C VAL A 175 8.90 -15.13 21.50
N GLN A 176 10.22 -15.23 21.49
CA GLN A 176 11.14 -14.54 22.40
C GLN A 176 12.24 -13.84 21.61
N CYS A 177 13.04 -13.02 22.25
CA CYS A 177 14.20 -12.39 21.60
C CYS A 177 15.10 -13.43 20.93
N THR A 178 15.26 -14.61 21.56
CA THR A 178 16.06 -15.73 21.02
C THR A 178 15.42 -16.41 19.81
N SER A 179 14.17 -16.15 19.48
CA SER A 179 13.59 -16.65 18.23
C SER A 179 14.28 -16.03 17.01
N CYS A 180 14.76 -14.79 17.14
CA CYS A 180 15.43 -14.04 16.08
C CYS A 180 16.93 -13.85 16.32
N HIS A 181 17.41 -13.88 17.58
CA HIS A 181 18.79 -13.57 17.95
C HIS A 181 19.47 -14.73 18.68
N ASP A 182 20.75 -14.99 18.36
CA ASP A 182 21.63 -15.85 19.13
C ASP A 182 22.74 -14.99 19.77
N PRO A 183 22.71 -14.74 21.09
CA PRO A 183 23.66 -13.84 21.76
C PRO A 183 25.12 -14.31 21.70
N HIS A 184 25.37 -15.56 21.32
CA HIS A 184 26.71 -16.15 21.23
C HIS A 184 27.32 -16.08 19.83
N LYS A 185 26.51 -15.88 18.79
CA LYS A 185 26.94 -15.91 17.39
C LYS A 185 26.50 -14.67 16.64
N ASN A 186 27.42 -13.97 16.03
CA ASN A 186 27.13 -12.81 15.18
C ASN A 186 27.49 -13.13 13.72
N LEU A 187 26.99 -14.26 13.22
CA LEU A 187 27.21 -14.68 11.84
C LEU A 187 26.48 -13.75 10.87
N TYR A 188 25.28 -13.33 11.24
CA TYR A 188 24.51 -12.30 10.59
C TYR A 188 24.49 -11.05 11.45
N SER A 189 24.41 -9.89 10.83
CA SER A 189 24.38 -8.61 11.55
C SER A 189 23.38 -8.62 12.72
N SER A 190 23.72 -7.93 13.81
CA SER A 190 22.88 -7.83 15.01
C SER A 190 22.54 -9.16 15.69
N PHE A 191 23.42 -10.16 15.61
CA PHE A 191 23.25 -11.48 16.21
C PHE A 191 22.04 -12.26 15.69
N LEU A 192 21.56 -11.99 14.48
CA LEU A 192 20.43 -12.70 13.91
C LEU A 192 20.78 -14.20 13.73
N VAL A 193 19.78 -15.07 13.98
CA VAL A 193 19.92 -16.52 13.78
C VAL A 193 19.99 -16.88 12.29
N THR A 194 19.39 -16.06 11.43
CA THR A 194 19.47 -16.15 9.97
C THR A 194 19.46 -14.74 9.36
N THR A 195 19.72 -14.62 8.07
CA THR A 195 19.76 -13.33 7.40
C THR A 195 18.39 -12.66 7.34
N SER A 196 18.35 -11.32 7.51
CA SER A 196 17.16 -10.51 7.19
C SER A 196 17.07 -10.19 5.69
N GLN A 197 18.14 -10.40 4.92
CA GLN A 197 18.15 -10.16 3.48
C GLN A 197 17.00 -10.89 2.79
N THR A 198 16.31 -10.21 1.87
CA THR A 198 15.12 -10.71 1.18
C THR A 198 14.00 -11.17 2.12
N SER A 199 14.04 -10.71 3.39
CA SER A 199 13.11 -11.07 4.48
C SER A 199 13.13 -12.53 4.89
N ALA A 200 14.25 -13.23 4.75
CA ALA A 200 14.35 -14.65 5.10
C ALA A 200 13.95 -14.91 6.56
N LEU A 201 14.44 -14.08 7.50
CA LEU A 201 14.06 -14.17 8.91
C LEU A 201 12.55 -13.96 9.11
N CYS A 202 11.99 -12.91 8.55
CA CYS A 202 10.56 -12.57 8.70
C CYS A 202 9.66 -13.68 8.12
N MET A 203 10.03 -14.20 6.95
CA MET A 203 9.29 -15.25 6.26
C MET A 203 9.33 -16.62 6.94
N SER A 204 10.18 -16.79 7.94
CA SER A 204 10.15 -18.00 8.78
C SER A 204 8.86 -18.13 9.60
N CYS A 205 8.21 -16.99 9.88
CA CYS A 205 6.94 -16.95 10.62
C CYS A 205 5.79 -16.33 9.80
N HIS A 206 6.07 -15.38 8.91
CA HIS A 206 5.07 -14.67 8.12
C HIS A 206 4.90 -15.27 6.72
N SER A 207 3.66 -15.60 6.35
CA SER A 207 3.27 -16.13 5.04
C SER A 207 2.29 -15.19 4.37
N ARG A 208 2.77 -14.03 3.91
CA ARG A 208 1.91 -12.98 3.32
C ARG A 208 1.35 -13.40 1.97
N THR A 209 0.03 -13.34 1.85
CA THR A 209 -0.69 -13.58 0.60
C THR A 209 -0.18 -12.64 -0.49
N TYR A 210 0.01 -13.15 -1.70
CA TYR A 210 0.55 -12.46 -2.88
C TYR A 210 2.03 -12.01 -2.78
N TRP A 211 2.69 -12.07 -1.61
CA TRP A 211 4.07 -11.58 -1.48
C TRP A 211 5.04 -12.22 -2.47
N ALA A 212 4.84 -13.50 -2.78
CA ALA A 212 5.68 -14.23 -3.72
C ALA A 212 5.80 -13.57 -5.11
N THR A 213 4.73 -12.90 -5.56
CA THR A 213 4.63 -12.24 -6.88
C THR A 213 4.75 -10.72 -6.80
N SER A 214 4.89 -10.16 -5.61
CA SER A 214 4.98 -8.70 -5.42
C SER A 214 6.25 -8.12 -6.05
N THR A 215 6.11 -6.99 -6.69
CA THR A 215 7.24 -6.21 -7.23
C THR A 215 8.16 -5.72 -6.11
N HIS A 216 7.64 -5.44 -4.91
CA HIS A 216 8.48 -5.06 -3.76
C HIS A 216 9.39 -6.20 -3.31
N LYS A 217 8.99 -7.46 -3.48
CA LYS A 217 9.86 -8.62 -3.22
C LYS A 217 10.96 -8.80 -4.28
N THR A 218 10.69 -8.41 -5.53
CA THR A 218 11.55 -8.80 -6.66
C THR A 218 12.33 -7.66 -7.29
N SER A 219 12.03 -6.41 -6.94
CA SER A 219 12.65 -5.24 -7.57
C SER A 219 14.11 -5.06 -7.16
N VAL A 220 14.98 -5.02 -8.15
CA VAL A 220 16.42 -4.73 -7.99
C VAL A 220 16.74 -3.22 -8.01
N LYS A 221 15.73 -2.37 -7.93
CA LYS A 221 15.93 -0.91 -7.90
C LYS A 221 16.70 -0.49 -6.65
N THR A 222 17.56 0.50 -6.83
CA THR A 222 18.42 1.08 -5.81
C THR A 222 18.08 2.55 -5.58
N TRP A 223 18.48 3.06 -4.44
CA TRP A 223 18.44 4.49 -4.14
C TRP A 223 19.45 5.26 -5.01
N ASN A 224 19.04 6.42 -5.51
CA ASN A 224 19.83 7.26 -6.40
C ASN A 224 20.64 8.36 -5.70
N ALA A 225 20.68 8.34 -4.37
CA ALA A 225 21.40 9.28 -3.53
C ALA A 225 20.96 10.75 -3.62
N THR A 226 19.77 11.04 -4.16
CA THR A 226 19.27 12.43 -4.33
C THR A 226 18.49 12.97 -3.13
N ALA A 227 18.20 12.13 -2.11
CA ALA A 227 17.47 12.46 -0.89
C ALA A 227 18.00 11.59 0.26
N PRO A 228 17.49 11.70 1.48
CA PRO A 228 17.87 10.80 2.56
C PRO A 228 17.76 9.32 2.16
N ASN A 229 18.69 8.52 2.66
CA ASN A 229 18.68 7.07 2.42
C ASN A 229 17.34 6.48 2.91
N PRO A 230 16.56 5.80 2.07
CA PRO A 230 15.30 5.17 2.48
C PRO A 230 15.50 4.01 3.45
N TRP A 231 16.69 3.47 3.56
CA TRP A 231 17.02 2.28 4.36
C TRP A 231 18.14 2.52 5.37
N PRO A 232 18.03 3.52 6.28
CA PRO A 232 19.12 3.88 7.19
C PRO A 232 19.40 2.80 8.26
N HIS A 233 18.46 1.87 8.45
CA HIS A 233 18.50 0.83 9.47
C HIS A 233 18.99 -0.53 8.95
N THR A 234 19.22 -0.68 7.63
CA THR A 234 19.70 -1.92 7.01
C THR A 234 21.01 -1.71 6.24
N PRO A 235 21.80 -2.76 6.00
CA PRO A 235 22.98 -2.70 5.14
C PRO A 235 22.66 -2.90 3.65
N TYR A 236 21.42 -3.15 3.28
CA TYR A 236 21.05 -3.54 1.93
C TYR A 236 20.75 -2.33 1.04
N THR A 237 20.99 -2.49 -0.26
CA THR A 237 20.95 -1.39 -1.24
C THR A 237 19.86 -1.51 -2.30
N THR A 238 19.11 -2.61 -2.31
CA THR A 238 18.02 -2.83 -3.27
C THR A 238 16.69 -3.03 -2.56
N VAL A 239 15.58 -2.73 -3.24
CA VAL A 239 14.22 -2.96 -2.73
C VAL A 239 14.04 -4.44 -2.37
N ALA A 240 14.45 -5.38 -3.25
CA ALA A 240 14.31 -6.81 -3.00
C ALA A 240 15.13 -7.30 -1.80
N ASN A 241 16.34 -6.76 -1.60
CA ASN A 241 17.18 -7.17 -0.47
C ASN A 241 16.64 -6.66 0.87
N ASN A 242 16.05 -5.46 0.90
CA ASN A 242 15.38 -4.92 2.07
C ASN A 242 14.00 -5.58 2.30
N ALA A 243 13.29 -5.89 1.25
CA ALA A 243 11.99 -6.57 1.26
C ALA A 243 11.02 -6.02 2.33
N CYS A 244 10.73 -6.70 3.44
CA CYS A 244 9.85 -6.19 4.50
C CYS A 244 10.41 -4.91 5.15
N GLU A 245 11.72 -4.81 5.30
CA GLU A 245 12.39 -3.67 5.94
C GLU A 245 12.35 -2.38 5.07
N ASN A 246 11.84 -2.44 3.82
CA ASN A 246 11.52 -1.23 3.06
C ASN A 246 10.51 -0.33 3.80
N CYS A 247 9.56 -0.94 4.53
CA CYS A 247 8.45 -0.26 5.18
C CYS A 247 8.37 -0.51 6.68
N HIS A 248 8.92 -1.63 7.16
CA HIS A 248 8.82 -2.06 8.55
C HIS A 248 10.18 -2.02 9.26
N ASN A 249 10.16 -1.62 10.52
CA ASN A 249 11.30 -1.74 11.41
C ASN A 249 10.90 -2.59 12.63
N PRO A 250 11.55 -3.73 12.87
CA PRO A 250 11.18 -4.62 13.98
C PRO A 250 11.50 -4.04 15.37
N HIS A 251 12.33 -2.99 15.45
CA HIS A 251 12.71 -2.35 16.71
C HIS A 251 12.73 -0.83 16.56
N ASN A 252 12.20 -0.12 17.55
CA ASN A 252 12.17 1.33 17.56
C ASN A 252 11.54 1.90 16.29
N ALA A 253 10.44 1.32 15.83
CA ALA A 253 9.72 1.78 14.66
C ALA A 253 9.25 3.22 14.82
N GLY A 254 9.45 4.05 13.80
CA GLY A 254 9.01 5.46 13.79
C GLY A 254 7.49 5.60 13.82
N GLY A 255 6.77 4.63 13.23
CA GLY A 255 5.33 4.45 13.34
C GLY A 255 5.02 3.20 14.17
N LYS A 256 4.38 3.37 15.33
CA LYS A 256 4.07 2.25 16.24
C LYS A 256 3.13 1.23 15.58
N LEU A 257 2.08 1.71 14.93
CA LEU A 257 1.11 0.83 14.27
C LEU A 257 1.79 0.08 13.11
N ARG A 258 1.65 -1.25 13.11
CA ARG A 258 2.25 -2.16 12.13
C ARG A 258 3.77 -2.06 12.00
N LEU A 259 4.44 -1.42 12.98
CA LEU A 259 5.90 -1.22 13.02
C LEU A 259 6.42 -0.56 11.73
N LEU A 260 5.71 0.45 11.24
CA LEU A 260 6.12 1.20 10.06
C LEU A 260 7.36 2.06 10.33
N ASN A 261 8.16 2.30 9.30
CA ASN A 261 9.34 3.18 9.42
C ASN A 261 8.95 4.62 9.77
N TYR A 262 7.78 5.07 9.31
CA TYR A 262 7.26 6.44 9.55
C TYR A 262 5.83 6.38 10.07
N ALA A 263 5.48 7.31 10.97
CA ALA A 263 4.15 7.40 11.54
C ALA A 263 3.08 7.82 10.51
N PRO A 264 3.28 8.85 9.64
CA PRO A 264 2.40 9.08 8.51
C PRO A 264 2.57 7.96 7.47
N GLU A 265 1.45 7.34 7.09
CA GLU A 265 1.49 6.14 6.22
C GLU A 265 2.11 6.43 4.85
N GLU A 266 1.75 7.56 4.24
CA GLU A 266 2.25 7.97 2.93
C GLU A 266 3.77 8.12 2.87
N ASN A 267 4.42 8.43 3.98
CA ASN A 267 5.88 8.58 4.05
C ASN A 267 6.60 7.24 3.86
N ASN A 268 5.95 6.12 4.18
CA ASN A 268 6.49 4.78 3.91
C ASN A 268 6.48 4.46 2.41
N CYS A 269 5.58 5.08 1.65
CA CYS A 269 5.49 4.94 0.20
C CYS A 269 6.35 5.99 -0.52
N LEU A 270 6.22 7.27 -0.14
CA LEU A 270 6.89 8.39 -0.77
C LEU A 270 8.41 8.40 -0.52
N ASN A 271 8.87 7.72 0.50
CA ASN A 271 10.28 7.44 0.73
C ASN A 271 10.98 6.87 -0.53
N CYS A 272 10.28 6.07 -1.33
CA CYS A 272 10.76 5.51 -2.59
C CYS A 272 10.04 6.08 -3.82
N HIS A 273 8.72 6.37 -3.72
CA HIS A 273 7.87 6.86 -4.81
C HIS A 273 7.91 8.39 -4.99
N SER A 274 8.97 9.04 -4.54
CA SER A 274 9.33 10.43 -4.80
C SER A 274 10.31 10.60 -5.97
N GLY A 275 10.67 9.51 -6.66
CA GLY A 275 11.70 9.50 -7.70
C GLY A 275 13.11 9.19 -7.17
N THR A 276 13.24 8.83 -5.89
CA THR A 276 14.52 8.50 -5.24
C THR A 276 14.95 7.05 -5.48
N VAL A 277 14.00 6.14 -5.60
CA VAL A 277 14.17 4.70 -5.89
C VAL A 277 13.32 4.27 -7.07
N ALA A 278 12.03 4.60 -7.03
CA ALA A 278 11.10 4.29 -8.09
C ALA A 278 11.38 5.16 -9.35
N THR A 279 11.08 4.61 -10.53
CA THR A 279 11.24 5.32 -11.79
C THR A 279 10.35 6.57 -11.88
N SER A 280 10.66 7.48 -12.81
CA SER A 280 9.86 8.70 -13.05
C SER A 280 8.38 8.42 -13.29
N THR A 281 8.06 7.33 -14.00
CA THR A 281 6.66 6.88 -14.22
C THR A 281 5.96 6.34 -12.96
N LYS A 282 6.67 6.28 -11.83
CA LYS A 282 6.16 5.91 -10.50
C LYS A 282 6.47 6.97 -9.44
N ASN A 283 6.83 8.18 -9.86
CA ASN A 283 7.00 9.31 -8.95
C ASN A 283 5.62 9.90 -8.62
N ILE A 284 5.04 9.41 -7.54
CA ILE A 284 3.71 9.82 -7.09
C ILE A 284 3.75 11.21 -6.44
N GLN A 285 4.84 11.56 -5.79
CA GLN A 285 4.98 12.84 -5.10
C GLN A 285 4.73 14.03 -6.02
N THR A 286 5.18 13.97 -7.27
CA THR A 286 4.93 15.03 -8.27
C THR A 286 3.45 15.16 -8.63
N GLN A 287 2.69 14.08 -8.54
CA GLN A 287 1.25 14.09 -8.80
C GLN A 287 0.48 14.67 -7.62
N LEU A 288 0.88 14.33 -6.39
CA LEU A 288 0.28 14.86 -5.17
C LEU A 288 0.55 16.36 -4.97
N ALA A 289 1.49 16.94 -5.70
CA ALA A 289 1.75 18.38 -5.73
C ALA A 289 0.74 19.16 -6.61
N LYS A 290 -0.05 18.48 -7.47
CA LYS A 290 -1.01 19.12 -8.37
C LYS A 290 -2.26 19.61 -7.63
N THR A 291 -3.04 20.48 -8.31
CA THR A 291 -4.20 21.15 -7.72
C THR A 291 -5.32 20.17 -7.33
N TYR A 292 -5.68 19.28 -8.25
CA TYR A 292 -6.75 18.31 -8.02
C TYR A 292 -6.14 16.94 -7.76
N LYS A 293 -6.38 16.38 -6.57
CA LYS A 293 -5.74 15.13 -6.12
C LYS A 293 -6.59 14.40 -5.09
N HIS A 294 -6.34 13.12 -4.91
CA HIS A 294 -6.65 12.45 -3.67
C HIS A 294 -5.62 12.90 -2.62
N ASN A 295 -6.09 13.53 -1.53
CA ASN A 295 -5.21 14.15 -0.54
C ASN A 295 -4.80 13.12 0.53
N VAL A 296 -3.82 12.29 0.23
CA VAL A 296 -3.30 11.27 1.16
C VAL A 296 -2.55 11.86 2.37
N ALA A 297 -2.08 13.10 2.29
CA ALA A 297 -1.44 13.80 3.40
C ALA A 297 -2.46 14.55 4.32
N GLY A 298 -3.74 14.39 4.07
CA GLY A 298 -4.81 15.03 4.88
C GLY A 298 -5.20 14.25 6.13
N TYR A 299 -4.74 13.02 6.25
CA TYR A 299 -4.95 12.14 7.39
C TYR A 299 -3.59 11.82 8.02
N LEU A 300 -3.49 11.88 9.34
CA LEU A 300 -2.23 11.68 10.05
C LEU A 300 -2.11 10.29 10.69
N GLY A 301 -3.09 9.44 10.50
CA GLY A 301 -3.13 8.07 11.02
C GLY A 301 -2.55 7.05 10.04
N VAL A 302 -2.71 5.79 10.41
CA VAL A 302 -2.49 4.64 9.54
C VAL A 302 -3.87 4.05 9.24
N HIS A 303 -4.17 3.85 7.96
CA HIS A 303 -5.46 3.29 7.55
C HIS A 303 -5.72 1.92 8.20
N ASP A 304 -6.89 1.76 8.81
CA ASP A 304 -7.30 0.47 9.38
C ASP A 304 -7.95 -0.41 8.29
N PRO A 305 -7.37 -1.56 7.93
CA PRO A 305 -7.90 -2.41 6.87
C PRO A 305 -9.27 -3.03 7.20
N ILE A 306 -9.69 -2.99 8.47
CA ILE A 306 -11.03 -3.43 8.91
C ILE A 306 -12.00 -2.25 9.09
N GLU A 307 -11.60 -1.06 8.67
CA GLU A 307 -12.43 0.13 8.75
C GLU A 307 -13.74 -0.05 7.99
N ASN A 308 -14.83 0.38 8.63
CA ASN A 308 -16.15 0.32 8.00
C ASN A 308 -16.22 1.33 6.83
N ALA A 309 -16.76 0.92 5.69
CA ALA A 309 -17.01 1.79 4.54
C ALA A 309 -17.89 3.03 4.86
N ASN A 310 -18.62 3.03 5.98
CA ASN A 310 -19.43 4.15 6.48
C ASN A 310 -18.64 5.08 7.41
N ILE A 311 -17.42 5.44 7.06
CA ILE A 311 -16.56 6.29 7.85
C ILE A 311 -17.12 7.71 7.93
N ILE A 312 -17.11 8.29 9.12
CA ILE A 312 -17.57 9.65 9.35
C ILE A 312 -16.52 10.68 8.91
N THR A 313 -15.24 10.34 9.05
CA THR A 313 -14.11 11.22 8.69
C THR A 313 -13.62 10.90 7.29
N LYS A 314 -13.79 11.84 6.37
CA LYS A 314 -13.31 11.72 5.00
C LYS A 314 -11.78 11.71 4.96
N HIS A 315 -11.20 10.61 4.50
CA HIS A 315 -9.76 10.50 4.24
C HIS A 315 -9.49 9.58 3.05
N VAL A 316 -8.27 9.62 2.55
CA VAL A 316 -7.74 8.72 1.51
C VAL A 316 -6.30 8.41 1.87
N GLU A 317 -5.95 7.13 1.91
CA GLU A 317 -4.59 6.64 2.10
C GLU A 317 -4.13 5.79 0.90
N CYS A 318 -2.81 5.59 0.79
CA CYS A 318 -2.26 4.80 -0.31
C CYS A 318 -2.82 3.38 -0.34
N ILE A 319 -3.02 2.78 0.84
CA ILE A 319 -3.51 1.40 0.97
C ILE A 319 -5.02 1.26 0.77
N ASP A 320 -5.76 2.35 0.64
CA ASP A 320 -7.15 2.29 0.17
C ASP A 320 -7.26 1.74 -1.25
N CYS A 321 -6.23 2.01 -2.06
CA CYS A 321 -6.19 1.63 -3.47
C CYS A 321 -5.12 0.59 -3.79
N HIS A 322 -4.11 0.41 -2.93
CA HIS A 322 -2.97 -0.46 -3.17
C HIS A 322 -2.68 -1.37 -1.98
N ASN A 323 -2.41 -2.64 -2.24
CA ASN A 323 -1.83 -3.54 -1.25
C ASN A 323 -0.34 -3.69 -1.50
N PRO A 324 0.55 -3.09 -0.67
CA PRO A 324 1.99 -3.11 -0.90
C PRO A 324 2.60 -4.51 -0.90
N HIS A 325 1.93 -5.51 -0.29
CA HIS A 325 2.36 -6.89 -0.30
C HIS A 325 1.97 -7.64 -1.58
N ALA A 326 1.03 -7.11 -2.38
CA ALA A 326 0.47 -7.77 -3.56
C ALA A 326 0.84 -7.10 -4.89
N VAL A 327 1.13 -5.80 -4.88
CA VAL A 327 1.33 -5.01 -6.10
C VAL A 327 2.36 -5.63 -7.05
N ASN A 328 1.97 -5.77 -8.31
CA ASN A 328 2.84 -6.26 -9.37
C ASN A 328 2.53 -5.60 -10.73
N ALA A 329 3.24 -5.98 -11.77
CA ALA A 329 3.13 -5.39 -13.10
C ALA A 329 2.16 -6.15 -14.04
N THR A 330 1.36 -7.07 -13.53
CA THR A 330 0.41 -7.83 -14.36
C THR A 330 -0.63 -6.89 -14.96
N THR A 331 -0.79 -6.96 -16.27
CA THR A 331 -1.80 -6.22 -17.00
C THR A 331 -3.12 -7.01 -17.03
N ALA A 332 -4.24 -6.29 -17.11
CA ALA A 332 -5.54 -6.88 -17.30
C ALA A 332 -6.36 -6.02 -18.26
N THR A 333 -7.39 -6.63 -18.88
CA THR A 333 -8.37 -5.92 -19.70
C THR A 333 -9.53 -5.47 -18.82
N ALA A 334 -9.99 -4.24 -19.02
CA ALA A 334 -11.14 -3.71 -18.27
C ALA A 334 -12.37 -4.62 -18.39
N PRO A 335 -13.10 -4.82 -17.30
CA PRO A 335 -13.01 -4.13 -16.01
C PRO A 335 -12.08 -4.81 -14.98
N LEU A 336 -11.42 -5.92 -15.33
CA LEU A 336 -10.65 -6.75 -14.39
C LEU A 336 -9.56 -5.95 -13.65
N ALA A 337 -9.36 -6.28 -12.39
CA ALA A 337 -8.32 -5.71 -11.56
C ALA A 337 -6.92 -5.99 -12.13
N LYS A 338 -6.08 -4.96 -12.15
CA LYS A 338 -4.68 -5.05 -12.60
C LYS A 338 -3.78 -5.48 -11.45
N GLY A 339 -2.53 -5.83 -11.75
CA GLY A 339 -1.58 -6.28 -10.74
C GLY A 339 -1.33 -5.30 -9.59
N PHE A 340 -1.50 -4.02 -9.81
CA PHE A 340 -1.40 -3.00 -8.75
C PHE A 340 -2.69 -2.81 -7.93
N ASP A 341 -3.80 -3.44 -8.33
CA ASP A 341 -5.09 -3.46 -7.64
C ASP A 341 -5.28 -4.74 -6.81
N LEU A 342 -4.37 -5.72 -6.88
CA LEU A 342 -4.52 -7.02 -6.25
C LEU A 342 -4.57 -6.94 -4.72
N GLY A 343 -5.48 -7.73 -4.13
CA GLY A 343 -5.58 -7.86 -2.67
C GLY A 343 -6.09 -6.61 -1.96
N VAL A 344 -6.70 -5.67 -2.70
CA VAL A 344 -7.36 -4.48 -2.15
C VAL A 344 -8.83 -4.79 -1.91
N SER A 345 -9.38 -4.32 -0.80
CA SER A 345 -10.82 -4.40 -0.52
C SER A 345 -11.61 -3.40 -1.37
N GLY A 346 -12.90 -3.67 -1.57
CA GLY A 346 -13.76 -2.81 -2.37
C GLY A 346 -15.24 -3.05 -2.15
N ILE A 347 -16.07 -2.40 -2.97
CA ILE A 347 -17.51 -2.62 -3.03
C ILE A 347 -17.86 -3.06 -4.45
N ASN A 348 -18.51 -4.21 -4.59
CA ASN A 348 -18.91 -4.72 -5.90
C ASN A 348 -20.13 -4.00 -6.47
N GLN A 349 -20.51 -4.35 -7.71
CA GLN A 349 -21.67 -3.74 -8.39
C GLN A 349 -23.00 -3.98 -7.65
N SER A 350 -23.11 -5.01 -6.83
CA SER A 350 -24.29 -5.25 -5.98
C SER A 350 -24.33 -4.38 -4.72
N GLY A 351 -23.24 -3.66 -4.40
CA GLY A 351 -23.11 -2.88 -3.18
C GLY A 351 -22.61 -3.67 -1.98
N THR A 352 -22.04 -4.85 -2.20
CA THR A 352 -21.49 -5.73 -1.17
C THR A 352 -19.99 -5.50 -1.02
N ASN A 353 -19.50 -5.45 0.23
CA ASN A 353 -18.08 -5.40 0.53
C ASN A 353 -17.38 -6.68 0.07
N VAL A 354 -16.23 -6.53 -0.58
CA VAL A 354 -15.33 -7.62 -0.98
C VAL A 354 -13.96 -7.42 -0.35
N ALA A 355 -13.40 -8.48 0.19
CA ALA A 355 -12.09 -8.44 0.83
C ALA A 355 -10.94 -8.27 -0.18
N ALA A 356 -11.15 -8.73 -1.42
CA ALA A 356 -10.24 -8.52 -2.54
C ALA A 356 -11.06 -8.27 -3.80
N VAL A 357 -10.76 -7.18 -4.50
CA VAL A 357 -11.47 -6.80 -5.72
C VAL A 357 -11.18 -7.74 -6.86
N THR A 358 -12.19 -7.98 -7.69
CA THR A 358 -12.08 -8.67 -8.96
C THR A 358 -12.00 -7.67 -10.11
N ASN A 359 -12.66 -6.53 -9.97
CA ASN A 359 -12.69 -5.48 -10.97
C ASN A 359 -12.14 -4.16 -10.39
N SER A 360 -11.39 -3.40 -11.18
CA SER A 360 -10.76 -2.15 -10.70
C SER A 360 -11.76 -1.10 -10.22
N TYR A 361 -12.98 -1.03 -10.78
CA TYR A 361 -14.00 -0.07 -10.35
C TYR A 361 -14.48 -0.29 -8.91
N GLU A 362 -14.36 -1.52 -8.40
CA GLU A 362 -14.79 -1.87 -7.04
C GLU A 362 -14.01 -1.10 -5.96
N ILE A 363 -12.76 -0.73 -6.26
CA ILE A 363 -11.93 0.14 -5.40
C ILE A 363 -12.56 1.53 -5.29
N CYS A 364 -12.93 2.11 -6.42
CA CYS A 364 -13.55 3.44 -6.48
C CYS A 364 -14.89 3.46 -5.74
N TYR A 365 -15.66 2.40 -5.89
CA TYR A 365 -16.96 2.26 -5.23
C TYR A 365 -16.88 2.21 -3.71
N LYS A 366 -15.75 1.84 -3.12
CA LYS A 366 -15.55 1.88 -1.67
C LYS A 366 -15.90 3.26 -1.09
N CYS A 367 -15.57 4.31 -1.81
CA CYS A 367 -15.80 5.70 -1.38
C CYS A 367 -16.88 6.43 -2.19
N HIS A 368 -17.10 6.07 -3.46
CA HIS A 368 -18.01 6.77 -4.37
C HIS A 368 -19.41 6.14 -4.47
N THR A 369 -19.86 5.36 -3.47
CA THR A 369 -21.17 4.67 -3.47
C THR A 369 -22.20 5.28 -2.53
N GLY A 370 -22.51 6.55 -2.69
CA GLY A 370 -23.63 7.17 -1.96
C GLY A 370 -23.34 7.45 -0.49
N GLN A 371 -22.08 7.58 -0.13
CA GLN A 371 -21.67 8.06 1.19
C GLN A 371 -22.13 9.52 1.37
N THR A 372 -22.37 9.92 2.61
CA THR A 372 -22.81 11.28 2.97
C THR A 372 -21.85 12.38 2.51
N TRP A 373 -20.64 12.02 2.15
CA TRP A 373 -19.58 12.91 1.72
C TRP A 373 -19.19 12.76 0.23
N SER A 374 -19.94 11.97 -0.58
CA SER A 374 -19.71 11.93 -2.02
C SER A 374 -19.89 13.33 -2.61
N SER A 375 -18.92 13.77 -3.41
CA SER A 375 -18.99 15.10 -4.04
C SER A 375 -20.11 15.11 -5.08
N PRO A 376 -20.98 16.13 -5.09
CA PRO A 376 -21.98 16.28 -6.14
C PRO A 376 -21.27 16.46 -7.49
N SER A 377 -21.98 16.17 -8.58
CA SER A 377 -21.49 16.46 -9.93
C SER A 377 -21.04 17.92 -10.03
N ALA A 378 -19.91 18.18 -10.68
CA ALA A 378 -19.42 19.54 -10.94
C ALA A 378 -20.40 20.37 -11.81
N VAL A 379 -21.24 19.69 -12.57
CA VAL A 379 -22.33 20.31 -13.35
C VAL A 379 -23.66 19.95 -12.68
N PRO A 380 -24.46 20.91 -12.23
CA PRO A 380 -25.78 20.64 -11.66
C PRO A 380 -26.65 19.85 -12.64
N ARG A 381 -27.15 18.69 -12.22
CA ARG A 381 -27.94 17.81 -13.08
C ARG A 381 -29.41 17.85 -12.73
N ARG A 382 -30.24 17.64 -13.75
CA ARG A 382 -31.68 17.48 -13.54
C ARG A 382 -31.97 16.19 -12.77
N ILE A 383 -31.36 15.11 -13.16
CA ILE A 383 -31.37 13.84 -12.43
C ILE A 383 -30.10 13.82 -11.60
N VAL A 384 -30.24 13.85 -10.28
CA VAL A 384 -29.14 13.82 -9.34
C VAL A 384 -28.99 12.39 -8.82
N GLN A 385 -27.82 11.80 -9.06
CA GLN A 385 -27.43 10.53 -8.49
C GLN A 385 -26.08 10.68 -7.77
N ASN A 386 -26.08 10.47 -6.46
CA ASN A 386 -24.87 10.56 -5.64
C ASN A 386 -24.15 9.23 -5.50
N ASN A 387 -24.77 8.14 -5.91
CA ASN A 387 -24.20 6.81 -5.90
C ASN A 387 -23.68 6.46 -7.29
N VAL A 388 -22.38 6.65 -7.52
CA VAL A 388 -21.72 6.42 -8.81
C VAL A 388 -21.92 4.98 -9.31
N ARG A 389 -22.04 4.01 -8.40
CA ARG A 389 -22.35 2.62 -8.76
C ARG A 389 -23.66 2.46 -9.53
N LEU A 390 -24.68 3.26 -9.16
CA LEU A 390 -25.98 3.23 -9.85
C LEU A 390 -25.94 3.92 -11.20
N GLU A 391 -25.00 4.84 -11.44
CA GLU A 391 -24.83 5.49 -12.74
C GLU A 391 -24.22 4.55 -13.79
N PHE A 392 -23.41 3.56 -13.37
CA PHE A 392 -22.74 2.60 -14.27
C PHE A 392 -23.42 1.24 -14.37
N ALA A 393 -24.60 1.07 -13.79
CA ALA A 393 -25.31 -0.20 -13.91
C ALA A 393 -25.65 -0.52 -15.39
N THR A 394 -25.41 -1.77 -15.80
CA THR A 394 -25.63 -2.20 -17.19
C THR A 394 -27.11 -2.24 -17.60
N THR A 395 -28.01 -2.10 -16.63
CA THR A 395 -29.48 -1.97 -16.82
C THR A 395 -29.93 -0.54 -17.08
N ASN A 396 -29.02 0.42 -17.02
CA ASN A 396 -29.34 1.83 -17.20
C ASN A 396 -29.74 2.17 -18.64
N PRO A 397 -30.57 3.21 -18.83
CA PRO A 397 -30.91 3.73 -20.15
C PRO A 397 -29.68 4.12 -20.96
N SER A 398 -28.70 4.72 -20.30
CA SER A 398 -27.41 5.07 -20.88
C SER A 398 -26.33 5.16 -19.81
N PHE A 399 -25.09 4.74 -20.16
CA PHE A 399 -23.91 4.76 -19.30
C PHE A 399 -22.64 4.65 -20.14
N HIS A 400 -21.51 5.18 -19.66
CA HIS A 400 -20.23 4.77 -20.19
C HIS A 400 -19.89 3.34 -19.70
N PRO A 401 -19.29 2.49 -20.54
CA PRO A 401 -19.12 1.06 -20.30
C PRO A 401 -17.96 0.76 -19.33
N VAL A 402 -18.15 1.06 -18.05
CA VAL A 402 -17.14 0.81 -17.00
C VAL A 402 -17.35 -0.55 -16.34
N VAL A 403 -18.59 -0.91 -16.06
CA VAL A 403 -18.93 -2.19 -15.39
C VAL A 403 -19.04 -3.34 -16.40
N GLY A 404 -19.53 -3.03 -17.58
CA GLY A 404 -19.69 -4.00 -18.65
C GLY A 404 -19.90 -3.31 -20.00
N PRO A 405 -19.87 -4.07 -21.09
CA PRO A 405 -20.01 -3.53 -22.43
C PRO A 405 -21.41 -2.96 -22.66
N ARG A 406 -21.48 -1.93 -23.47
CA ARG A 406 -22.73 -1.42 -24.02
C ARG A 406 -22.71 -1.58 -25.54
N ASN A 407 -23.71 -2.22 -26.08
CA ASN A 407 -23.88 -2.30 -27.52
C ASN A 407 -24.78 -1.14 -27.99
N ASN A 408 -24.16 -0.06 -28.47
CA ASN A 408 -24.86 1.05 -29.11
C ASN A 408 -24.25 1.27 -30.50
N ALA A 409 -24.96 0.87 -31.52
CA ALA A 409 -24.51 0.92 -32.91
C ALA A 409 -24.25 2.37 -33.39
N GLU A 410 -24.98 3.36 -32.87
CA GLU A 410 -24.80 4.77 -33.24
C GLU A 410 -23.47 5.31 -32.72
N VAL A 411 -23.12 4.95 -31.48
CA VAL A 411 -21.85 5.37 -30.86
C VAL A 411 -20.67 4.73 -31.57
N ALA A 412 -20.80 3.49 -32.03
CA ALA A 412 -19.73 2.76 -32.72
C ALA A 412 -19.16 3.52 -33.90
N LEU A 413 -19.99 4.21 -34.67
CA LEU A 413 -19.60 4.96 -35.85
C LEU A 413 -18.80 6.23 -35.54
N ASN A 414 -18.80 6.65 -34.29
CA ASN A 414 -18.12 7.87 -33.82
C ASN A 414 -16.93 7.59 -32.89
N LEU A 415 -16.58 6.33 -32.67
CA LEU A 415 -15.41 5.98 -31.87
C LEU A 415 -14.14 5.95 -32.70
N ILE A 416 -13.02 6.35 -32.06
CA ILE A 416 -11.69 6.27 -32.62
C ILE A 416 -11.06 4.93 -32.20
N ALA A 417 -10.47 4.21 -33.15
CA ALA A 417 -9.73 2.99 -32.85
C ALA A 417 -8.66 3.23 -31.76
N PRO A 418 -8.45 2.28 -30.85
CA PRO A 418 -8.98 0.91 -30.83
C PRO A 418 -10.37 0.74 -30.19
N ASN A 419 -11.03 1.82 -29.78
CA ASN A 419 -12.33 1.75 -29.10
C ASN A 419 -13.44 1.29 -30.06
N THR A 420 -14.31 0.44 -29.56
CA THR A 420 -15.49 -0.10 -30.24
C THR A 420 -16.72 0.02 -29.33
N ALA A 421 -17.91 -0.28 -29.86
CA ALA A 421 -19.15 -0.25 -29.06
C ALA A 421 -19.12 -1.21 -27.85
N THR A 422 -18.30 -2.25 -27.91
CA THR A 422 -18.17 -3.25 -26.83
C THR A 422 -16.95 -3.03 -25.94
N THR A 423 -16.16 -2.00 -26.18
CA THR A 423 -15.00 -1.67 -25.33
C THR A 423 -15.45 -1.32 -23.93
N VAL A 424 -14.90 -2.02 -22.93
CA VAL A 424 -15.07 -1.67 -21.51
C VAL A 424 -13.91 -0.78 -21.08
N LEU A 425 -14.21 0.21 -20.25
CA LEU A 425 -13.28 1.22 -19.81
C LEU A 425 -12.97 1.08 -18.30
N TYR A 426 -11.79 1.48 -17.89
CA TYR A 426 -11.50 1.74 -16.49
C TYR A 426 -11.98 3.14 -16.11
N CYS A 427 -12.35 3.39 -14.85
CA CYS A 427 -12.56 4.75 -14.33
C CYS A 427 -11.35 5.64 -14.63
N THR A 428 -10.16 5.04 -14.60
CA THR A 428 -8.87 5.69 -14.90
C THR A 428 -8.65 5.99 -16.40
N ALA A 429 -9.57 5.65 -17.27
CA ALA A 429 -9.53 6.13 -18.65
C ALA A 429 -9.81 7.65 -18.74
N CYS A 430 -10.65 8.14 -17.81
CA CYS A 430 -11.00 9.55 -17.66
C CYS A 430 -10.33 10.18 -16.44
N HIS A 431 -10.35 9.52 -15.29
CA HIS A 431 -9.80 10.01 -14.03
C HIS A 431 -8.40 9.45 -13.81
N ALA A 432 -7.38 10.23 -14.13
CA ALA A 432 -5.98 9.83 -13.99
C ALA A 432 -5.07 11.06 -13.89
N SER A 433 -3.83 10.82 -13.50
CA SER A 433 -2.79 11.85 -13.57
C SER A 433 -2.61 12.32 -15.01
N ASP A 434 -2.58 13.62 -15.20
CA ASP A 434 -2.32 14.28 -16.48
C ASP A 434 -0.82 14.35 -16.79
N GLY A 435 -0.48 14.55 -18.05
CA GLY A 435 0.88 14.70 -18.56
C GLY A 435 1.48 13.38 -19.07
N ALA A 436 2.27 13.49 -20.12
CA ALA A 436 2.97 12.37 -20.71
C ALA A 436 4.00 11.77 -19.74
N GLY A 437 4.00 10.44 -19.59
CA GLY A 437 4.90 9.74 -18.68
C GLY A 437 4.56 9.86 -17.18
N SER A 438 3.44 10.50 -16.84
CA SER A 438 2.95 10.53 -15.45
C SER A 438 2.53 9.14 -14.97
N PRO A 439 2.64 8.86 -13.66
CA PRO A 439 2.09 7.66 -13.06
C PRO A 439 0.61 7.49 -13.42
N ALA A 440 0.22 6.29 -13.83
CA ALA A 440 -1.18 5.95 -14.06
C ALA A 440 -1.98 6.02 -12.74
N GLY A 441 -3.28 6.22 -12.85
CA GLY A 441 -4.18 6.30 -11.70
C GLY A 441 -4.51 7.72 -11.26
N PRO A 442 -5.53 7.90 -10.41
CA PRO A 442 -6.08 9.22 -10.06
C PRO A 442 -5.31 9.87 -8.90
N HIS A 443 -3.98 9.95 -8.99
CA HIS A 443 -3.16 10.51 -7.93
C HIS A 443 -3.23 12.03 -7.87
N GLY A 444 -3.18 12.69 -9.05
CA GLY A 444 -3.29 14.15 -9.13
C GLY A 444 -3.27 14.65 -10.57
N SER A 445 -4.00 15.76 -10.82
CA SER A 445 -4.12 16.37 -12.12
C SER A 445 -4.18 17.89 -12.00
N THR A 446 -3.82 18.59 -13.08
CA THR A 446 -4.09 20.04 -13.25
C THR A 446 -5.52 20.31 -13.70
N PHE A 447 -6.25 19.27 -14.14
CA PHE A 447 -7.66 19.38 -14.54
C PHE A 447 -8.59 19.01 -13.40
N PRO A 448 -9.74 19.73 -13.25
CA PRO A 448 -10.73 19.43 -12.23
C PRO A 448 -11.16 17.95 -12.24
N GLN A 449 -11.64 17.45 -11.08
CA GLN A 449 -12.08 16.06 -10.87
C GLN A 449 -10.99 15.02 -11.17
N ILE A 450 -9.72 15.39 -11.10
CA ILE A 450 -8.57 14.54 -11.43
C ILE A 450 -8.71 13.95 -12.85
N LEU A 451 -9.17 14.77 -13.81
CA LEU A 451 -9.31 14.32 -15.19
C LEU A 451 -7.95 14.23 -15.87
N LYS A 452 -7.79 13.23 -16.74
CA LYS A 452 -6.55 13.00 -17.50
C LYS A 452 -6.29 14.06 -18.56
N LEU A 453 -7.36 14.66 -19.09
CA LEU A 453 -7.34 15.66 -20.17
C LEU A 453 -8.40 16.73 -19.90
N GLN A 454 -8.27 17.84 -20.59
CA GLN A 454 -9.21 18.96 -20.49
C GLN A 454 -10.62 18.54 -20.87
N TYR A 455 -11.57 18.94 -20.05
CA TYR A 455 -13.02 18.88 -20.28
C TYR A 455 -13.65 20.21 -19.87
N ALA A 456 -13.90 21.07 -20.83
CA ALA A 456 -14.50 22.37 -20.58
C ALA A 456 -16.00 22.23 -20.26
N THR A 457 -16.43 22.80 -19.13
CA THR A 457 -17.81 22.78 -18.66
C THR A 457 -18.42 24.18 -18.56
N THR A 458 -17.63 25.22 -18.87
CA THR A 458 -18.08 26.61 -18.79
C THR A 458 -18.88 26.99 -20.03
N PHE A 459 -20.11 27.49 -19.85
CA PHE A 459 -20.92 28.00 -20.93
C PHE A 459 -20.21 29.14 -21.70
N GLY A 460 -20.33 29.14 -23.01
CA GLY A 460 -19.64 30.09 -23.88
C GLY A 460 -18.23 29.66 -24.29
N THR A 461 -17.76 28.49 -23.87
CA THR A 461 -16.45 27.95 -24.30
C THR A 461 -16.41 27.78 -25.82
N THR A 462 -15.43 28.39 -26.47
CA THR A 462 -15.17 28.16 -27.91
C THR A 462 -14.72 26.71 -28.13
N GLU A 463 -15.43 26.04 -29.02
CA GLU A 463 -15.14 24.66 -29.38
C GLU A 463 -13.70 24.51 -29.93
N SER A 464 -12.97 23.54 -29.44
CA SER A 464 -11.66 23.16 -29.97
C SER A 464 -11.30 21.72 -29.56
N ALA A 465 -10.36 21.13 -30.27
CA ALA A 465 -9.80 19.82 -29.91
C ALA A 465 -9.19 19.80 -28.49
N THR A 466 -8.70 20.95 -28.01
CA THR A 466 -8.13 21.09 -26.67
C THR A 466 -9.22 21.26 -25.61
N ALA A 467 -10.26 22.06 -25.86
CA ALA A 467 -11.32 22.32 -24.89
C ALA A 467 -12.05 21.03 -24.47
N TYR A 468 -12.23 20.11 -25.40
CA TYR A 468 -12.89 18.82 -25.18
C TYR A 468 -11.97 17.63 -25.43
N ALA A 469 -10.69 17.78 -25.13
CA ALA A 469 -9.66 16.77 -25.38
C ALA A 469 -10.01 15.42 -24.73
N LEU A 470 -10.66 15.42 -23.56
CA LEU A 470 -11.10 14.19 -22.89
C LEU A 470 -12.09 13.41 -23.76
N CYS A 471 -13.13 14.07 -24.25
CA CYS A 471 -14.16 13.43 -25.10
C CYS A 471 -13.55 12.98 -26.44
N TYR A 472 -12.76 13.85 -27.06
CA TYR A 472 -12.15 13.60 -28.38
C TYR A 472 -11.00 12.60 -28.33
N SER A 473 -10.56 12.18 -27.16
CA SER A 473 -9.62 11.06 -27.04
C SER A 473 -10.22 9.71 -27.47
N CYS A 474 -11.54 9.60 -27.45
CA CYS A 474 -12.28 8.39 -27.81
C CYS A 474 -13.33 8.64 -28.90
N HIS A 475 -13.88 9.84 -29.00
CA HIS A 475 -14.92 10.22 -29.95
C HIS A 475 -14.35 11.00 -31.12
N ASN A 476 -14.73 10.63 -32.35
CA ASN A 476 -14.29 11.31 -33.56
C ASN A 476 -14.95 12.70 -33.67
N ARG A 477 -14.16 13.74 -33.38
CA ARG A 477 -14.58 15.14 -33.41
C ARG A 477 -15.23 15.54 -34.73
N THR A 478 -14.65 15.17 -35.86
CA THR A 478 -15.14 15.52 -37.20
C THR A 478 -16.52 14.94 -37.44
N ASN A 479 -16.71 13.65 -37.15
CA ASN A 479 -18.01 13.00 -37.33
C ASN A 479 -19.09 13.57 -36.41
N LEU A 480 -18.74 13.83 -35.13
CA LEU A 480 -19.66 14.42 -34.17
C LEU A 480 -20.15 15.79 -34.62
N LEU A 481 -19.21 16.68 -35.00
CA LEU A 481 -19.56 18.05 -35.38
C LEU A 481 -20.24 18.13 -36.75
N ALA A 482 -19.89 17.25 -37.70
CA ALA A 482 -20.58 17.16 -38.98
C ALA A 482 -22.00 16.59 -38.87
N GLY A 483 -22.34 15.95 -37.74
CA GLY A 483 -23.60 15.25 -37.56
C GLY A 483 -23.81 14.08 -38.54
N THR A 484 -22.72 13.54 -39.10
CA THR A 484 -22.78 12.49 -40.12
C THR A 484 -23.29 11.19 -39.53
N ASN A 485 -22.82 10.84 -38.34
CA ASN A 485 -23.18 9.59 -37.63
C ASN A 485 -23.66 9.90 -36.19
N SER A 486 -24.11 11.12 -35.93
CA SER A 486 -24.51 11.58 -34.62
C SER A 486 -25.68 12.58 -34.74
N PHE A 487 -26.08 13.17 -33.62
CA PHE A 487 -27.06 14.25 -33.60
C PHE A 487 -26.68 15.37 -34.57
N ARG A 488 -27.60 15.73 -35.48
CA ARG A 488 -27.31 16.65 -36.60
C ARG A 488 -26.95 18.06 -36.16
N GLU A 489 -27.43 18.49 -35.02
CA GLU A 489 -27.29 19.87 -34.55
C GLU A 489 -26.10 20.07 -33.61
N HIS A 490 -25.18 19.08 -33.49
CA HIS A 490 -23.98 19.26 -32.66
C HIS A 490 -23.16 20.50 -33.04
N SER A 491 -22.93 20.72 -34.35
CA SER A 491 -22.18 21.90 -34.80
C SER A 491 -22.88 23.21 -34.40
N LYS A 492 -24.20 23.26 -34.54
CA LYS A 492 -24.98 24.43 -34.18
C LYS A 492 -24.93 24.75 -32.69
N HIS A 493 -25.01 23.69 -31.84
CA HIS A 493 -24.96 23.88 -30.39
C HIS A 493 -23.53 24.12 -29.91
N VAL A 494 -22.58 23.23 -30.26
CA VAL A 494 -21.25 23.25 -29.68
C VAL A 494 -20.37 24.32 -30.31
N VAL A 495 -20.43 24.49 -31.65
CA VAL A 495 -19.58 25.46 -32.37
C VAL A 495 -20.22 26.85 -32.39
N SER A 496 -21.46 26.96 -32.91
CA SER A 496 -22.09 28.26 -33.11
C SER A 496 -22.61 28.87 -31.83
N ALA A 497 -23.35 28.11 -31.01
CA ALA A 497 -23.90 28.58 -29.75
C ALA A 497 -22.97 28.44 -28.55
N LYS A 498 -21.80 27.81 -28.73
CA LYS A 498 -20.77 27.58 -27.71
C LYS A 498 -21.31 26.90 -26.44
N ILE A 499 -22.17 25.90 -26.65
CA ILE A 499 -22.77 25.10 -25.57
C ILE A 499 -21.85 23.91 -25.28
N PRO A 500 -21.28 23.79 -24.09
CA PRO A 500 -20.42 22.66 -23.73
C PRO A 500 -21.16 21.32 -23.79
N CYS A 501 -20.45 20.26 -24.07
CA CYS A 501 -21.00 18.90 -24.06
C CYS A 501 -21.72 18.58 -22.73
N SER A 502 -21.20 19.13 -21.64
CA SER A 502 -21.74 18.98 -20.28
C SER A 502 -23.14 19.53 -20.08
N GLU A 503 -23.62 20.45 -20.92
CA GLU A 503 -24.96 21.02 -20.75
C GLU A 503 -26.05 19.98 -21.04
N CYS A 504 -25.76 19.01 -21.90
CA CYS A 504 -26.69 17.97 -22.32
C CYS A 504 -26.30 16.59 -21.79
N HIS A 505 -24.99 16.26 -21.75
CA HIS A 505 -24.50 14.92 -21.46
C HIS A 505 -23.94 14.80 -20.05
N ASP A 506 -24.33 13.72 -19.36
CA ASP A 506 -23.73 13.25 -18.12
C ASP A 506 -22.76 12.12 -18.43
N PRO A 507 -21.44 12.32 -18.26
CA PRO A 507 -20.45 11.36 -18.72
C PRO A 507 -20.41 10.04 -17.93
N HIS A 508 -21.08 9.93 -16.78
CA HIS A 508 -21.17 8.66 -16.05
C HIS A 508 -22.31 7.80 -16.59
N GLY A 509 -23.53 8.28 -16.49
CA GLY A 509 -24.71 7.57 -16.90
C GLY A 509 -25.95 7.97 -16.12
N ILE A 510 -27.09 7.48 -16.54
CA ILE A 510 -28.37 7.81 -15.94
C ILE A 510 -28.99 6.55 -15.34
N SER A 511 -29.20 6.57 -14.02
CA SER A 511 -29.77 5.45 -13.28
C SER A 511 -31.17 5.09 -13.82
N SER A 512 -31.42 3.79 -14.01
CA SER A 512 -32.73 3.25 -14.43
C SER A 512 -33.85 3.51 -13.41
N THR A 513 -33.51 3.86 -12.17
CA THR A 513 -34.49 4.24 -11.15
C THR A 513 -35.04 5.65 -11.36
N GLN A 514 -34.37 6.49 -12.16
CA GLN A 514 -34.67 7.90 -12.34
C GLN A 514 -34.88 8.30 -13.81
N GLY A 515 -34.23 7.57 -14.72
CA GLY A 515 -34.26 7.84 -16.16
C GLY A 515 -34.97 6.77 -16.96
N THR A 516 -35.28 7.06 -18.21
CA THR A 516 -35.93 6.15 -19.18
C THR A 516 -35.14 6.09 -20.47
N ALA A 517 -35.24 4.97 -21.19
CA ALA A 517 -34.58 4.80 -22.48
C ALA A 517 -35.04 5.82 -23.53
N THR A 518 -36.26 6.30 -23.42
CA THR A 518 -36.81 7.31 -24.34
C THR A 518 -36.25 8.71 -24.08
N ASN A 519 -36.08 9.09 -22.80
CA ASN A 519 -35.72 10.45 -22.42
C ASN A 519 -34.24 10.63 -22.06
N ASN A 520 -33.53 9.56 -21.76
CA ASN A 520 -32.16 9.60 -21.23
C ASN A 520 -31.22 8.67 -21.98
N SER A 521 -31.55 8.33 -23.24
CA SER A 521 -30.58 7.72 -24.15
C SER A 521 -29.39 8.66 -24.37
N ASN A 522 -28.28 8.14 -24.85
CA ASN A 522 -27.10 8.90 -25.22
C ASN A 522 -26.56 9.81 -24.10
N LEU A 523 -26.71 9.42 -22.82
CA LEU A 523 -26.26 10.17 -21.64
C LEU A 523 -26.95 11.53 -21.47
N ILE A 524 -28.17 11.71 -21.94
CA ILE A 524 -28.90 12.97 -21.82
C ILE A 524 -29.38 13.18 -20.38
N ASN A 525 -28.76 14.16 -19.71
CA ASN A 525 -29.11 14.64 -18.37
C ASN A 525 -28.72 16.12 -18.28
N PHE A 526 -29.66 16.98 -18.57
CA PHE A 526 -29.43 18.41 -18.75
C PHE A 526 -28.88 19.11 -17.49
N ASN A 527 -28.02 20.10 -17.71
CA ASN A 527 -27.58 21.03 -16.67
C ASN A 527 -28.76 21.89 -16.20
N SER A 528 -29.20 21.70 -14.96
CA SER A 528 -30.33 22.41 -14.36
C SER A 528 -30.06 23.88 -14.07
N ALA A 529 -28.81 24.35 -14.12
CA ALA A 529 -28.47 25.76 -13.97
C ALA A 529 -28.67 26.56 -15.27
N VAL A 530 -28.70 25.90 -16.43
CA VAL A 530 -28.77 26.54 -17.76
C VAL A 530 -30.05 26.19 -18.49
N VAL A 531 -30.51 24.95 -18.33
CA VAL A 531 -31.70 24.44 -19.04
C VAL A 531 -32.94 24.58 -18.15
N THR A 532 -33.96 25.30 -18.65
CA THR A 532 -35.21 25.55 -17.95
C THR A 532 -36.40 24.97 -18.71
N ALA A 533 -37.57 24.92 -18.05
CA ALA A 533 -38.76 24.31 -18.62
C ALA A 533 -39.41 25.19 -19.72
N SER A 534 -39.83 24.55 -20.81
CA SER A 534 -40.75 25.11 -21.79
C SER A 534 -42.16 24.57 -21.50
N GLY A 535 -43.08 25.43 -21.18
CA GLY A 535 -44.42 25.00 -20.80
C GLY A 535 -44.47 24.03 -19.61
N GLY A 536 -43.53 24.16 -18.68
CA GLY A 536 -43.40 23.22 -17.53
C GLY A 536 -42.64 21.93 -17.81
N VAL A 537 -42.16 21.73 -19.04
CA VAL A 537 -41.47 20.47 -19.47
C VAL A 537 -40.01 20.73 -19.77
N ILE A 538 -39.13 19.85 -19.30
CA ILE A 538 -37.74 19.67 -19.76
C ILE A 538 -37.61 18.22 -20.20
N GLN A 539 -37.53 17.99 -21.50
CA GLN A 539 -37.54 16.64 -22.05
C GLN A 539 -36.71 16.56 -23.34
N PHE A 540 -35.98 15.45 -23.49
CA PHE A 540 -35.50 14.95 -24.76
C PHE A 540 -36.26 13.66 -25.05
N ILE A 541 -36.72 13.45 -26.30
CA ILE A 541 -37.32 12.19 -26.75
C ILE A 541 -36.45 11.64 -27.86
N ASP A 542 -35.90 10.46 -27.63
CA ASP A 542 -35.17 9.69 -28.63
C ASP A 542 -36.18 9.09 -29.65
N GLN A 543 -35.95 9.36 -30.92
CA GLN A 543 -36.79 8.91 -32.03
C GLN A 543 -36.01 7.98 -32.98
N GLY A 544 -34.89 7.43 -32.49
CA GLY A 544 -34.00 6.54 -33.25
C GLY A 544 -32.80 7.27 -33.87
N VAL A 545 -32.12 6.58 -34.76
CA VAL A 545 -30.82 7.00 -35.29
C VAL A 545 -30.88 8.46 -35.80
N ARG A 546 -30.08 9.35 -35.13
CA ARG A 546 -29.90 10.76 -35.46
C ARG A 546 -31.19 11.59 -35.36
N ARG A 547 -32.25 11.08 -34.77
CA ARG A 547 -33.55 11.73 -34.61
C ARG A 547 -33.87 11.90 -33.15
N GLY A 548 -34.50 13.02 -32.87
CA GLY A 548 -35.01 13.31 -31.54
C GLY A 548 -35.76 14.60 -31.50
N SER A 549 -36.39 14.89 -30.37
CA SER A 549 -37.00 16.17 -30.12
C SER A 549 -36.69 16.65 -28.70
N CYS A 550 -36.56 17.96 -28.56
CA CYS A 550 -36.37 18.60 -27.27
C CYS A 550 -37.55 19.54 -26.96
N THR A 551 -38.03 19.46 -25.72
CA THR A 551 -38.97 20.42 -25.12
C THR A 551 -38.31 21.04 -23.91
N LEU A 552 -37.76 22.24 -24.05
CA LEU A 552 -37.01 22.95 -23.02
C LEU A 552 -36.68 24.38 -23.46
N ILE A 553 -36.18 25.20 -22.56
CA ILE A 553 -35.58 26.50 -22.88
C ILE A 553 -34.09 26.42 -22.53
N CYS A 554 -33.24 26.72 -23.49
CA CYS A 554 -31.80 26.78 -23.31
C CYS A 554 -31.23 28.00 -24.03
N HIS A 555 -30.28 28.72 -23.41
CA HIS A 555 -29.64 29.93 -23.95
C HIS A 555 -30.59 30.95 -24.61
N GLY A 556 -31.76 31.14 -24.01
CA GLY A 556 -32.80 32.06 -24.53
C GLY A 556 -33.64 31.51 -25.69
N LYS A 557 -33.36 30.29 -26.18
CA LYS A 557 -34.13 29.63 -27.23
C LYS A 557 -35.17 28.68 -26.62
N ASN A 558 -36.42 28.89 -26.99
CA ASN A 558 -37.50 27.98 -26.62
C ASN A 558 -37.64 26.85 -27.64
N HIS A 559 -37.49 25.62 -27.17
CA HIS A 559 -37.75 24.37 -27.90
C HIS A 559 -39.13 23.84 -27.42
N ASN A 560 -40.16 23.88 -28.26
CA ASN A 560 -41.54 23.56 -27.86
C ASN A 560 -42.32 22.76 -28.92
N PRO A 561 -42.17 21.45 -29.04
CA PRO A 561 -40.88 20.78 -29.19
C PRO A 561 -40.17 21.20 -30.49
N ILE A 562 -38.85 21.09 -30.53
CA ILE A 562 -38.10 21.14 -31.78
C ILE A 562 -37.65 19.70 -32.11
N THR A 563 -37.99 19.22 -33.30
CA THR A 563 -37.62 17.91 -33.84
C THR A 563 -36.44 18.06 -34.79
N TYR A 564 -35.55 17.09 -34.80
CA TYR A 564 -34.31 17.08 -35.58
C TYR A 564 -34.26 15.94 -36.57
#